data_000e4d0a272a32b012b642ce6880478a
#
_entry.id   000e4d0a272a32b012b642ce6880478a
#
_cell.length_a   1.000
_cell.length_b   1.000
_cell.length_c   1.000
_cell.angle_alpha   90.00
_cell.angle_beta   90.00
_cell.angle_gamma   90.00
#
_symmetry.space_group_name_H-M   'P 1'
#
loop_
_entity.id
_entity.type
_entity.pdbx_description
1 polymer ?
#
loop_
_entity_poly.entity_id
_entity_poly.type
_entity_poly.pdbx_seq_one_letter_code
_entity_poly.pdbx_strand_id
1 'polypeptide(L)'
;MWGKIRNVLGILLIVAGVSLIGVTIWMKYDTYRQQQAVLDSFRNLQFDVPEGENKDRETLEEDTKENSDEKNIADKGEVEKDKKPEKAQLEEGKGIAILNIPKINLEIGIIEGVRYEDIKYVVGHFPGSPMPGEKGNFSIAGHRISYFGQAFKDIDKLEKGDKVKVTYNGKEYTYEVTYMYEVTPDETEALNPTKDATITIVTCTTDAKNRVIVKGKLVE
;
A
#
# COMPACT_ATOMS: atom_id res chain seq x y z
N MET A 1 57.59 27.61 -3.09
CA MET A 1 56.62 27.03 -4.00
C MET A 1 55.73 25.93 -3.36
N TRP A 2 56.25 25.03 -2.57
CA TRP A 2 55.54 23.89 -1.99
C TRP A 2 54.40 24.28 -1.01
N GLY A 3 54.53 25.34 -0.22
CA GLY A 3 53.48 25.84 0.67
C GLY A 3 52.22 26.32 -0.04
N LYS A 4 52.36 26.94 -1.20
CA LYS A 4 51.22 27.39 -2.02
C LYS A 4 50.50 26.23 -2.65
N ILE A 5 51.20 25.19 -3.10
CA ILE A 5 50.61 23.95 -3.68
C ILE A 5 49.80 23.20 -2.62
N ARG A 6 50.32 23.06 -1.39
CA ARG A 6 49.63 22.43 -0.26
C ARG A 6 48.34 23.15 0.12
N ASN A 7 48.36 24.49 0.13
CA ASN A 7 47.17 25.28 0.44
C ASN A 7 46.11 25.17 -0.67
N VAL A 8 46.51 25.19 -1.95
CA VAL A 8 45.60 24.99 -3.09
C VAL A 8 44.97 23.59 -3.05
N LEU A 9 45.76 22.53 -2.78
CA LEU A 9 45.25 21.18 -2.65
C LEU A 9 44.27 21.03 -1.48
N GLY A 10 44.56 21.69 -0.33
CA GLY A 10 43.64 21.72 0.81
C GLY A 10 42.31 22.40 0.48
N ILE A 11 42.33 23.51 -0.21
CA ILE A 11 41.10 24.22 -0.65
C ILE A 11 40.31 23.34 -1.62
N LEU A 12 40.95 22.67 -2.59
CA LEU A 12 40.28 21.77 -3.53
C LEU A 12 39.59 20.59 -2.81
N LEU A 13 40.25 20.01 -1.82
CA LEU A 13 39.64 18.92 -1.01
C LEU A 13 38.44 19.41 -0.20
N ILE A 14 38.52 20.62 0.38
CA ILE A 14 37.37 21.18 1.11
C ILE A 14 36.21 21.45 0.16
N VAL A 15 36.44 22.03 -1.01
CA VAL A 15 35.41 22.29 -2.01
C VAL A 15 34.78 20.98 -2.49
N ALA A 16 35.58 19.94 -2.75
CA ALA A 16 35.08 18.62 -3.12
C ALA A 16 34.21 17.99 -2.02
N GLY A 17 34.66 18.10 -0.76
CA GLY A 17 33.89 17.60 0.39
C GLY A 17 32.55 18.31 0.56
N VAL A 18 32.54 19.64 0.47
CA VAL A 18 31.31 20.44 0.56
C VAL A 18 30.36 20.13 -0.60
N SER A 19 30.88 19.94 -1.82
CA SER A 19 30.09 19.56 -2.99
C SER A 19 29.41 18.19 -2.80
N LEU A 20 30.12 17.19 -2.27
CA LEU A 20 29.55 15.87 -1.98
C LEU A 20 28.44 15.94 -0.94
N ILE A 21 28.62 16.74 0.12
CA ILE A 21 27.60 16.96 1.13
C ILE A 21 26.38 17.66 0.51
N GLY A 22 26.60 18.69 -0.31
CA GLY A 22 25.52 19.39 -1.01
C GLY A 22 24.68 18.48 -1.91
N VAL A 23 25.35 17.61 -2.69
CA VAL A 23 24.67 16.63 -3.53
C VAL A 23 23.83 15.65 -2.70
N THR A 24 24.36 15.13 -1.61
CA THR A 24 23.60 14.18 -0.75
C THR A 24 22.39 14.82 -0.08
N ILE A 25 22.50 16.08 0.35
CA ILE A 25 21.36 16.83 0.91
C ILE A 25 20.32 17.10 -0.17
N TRP A 26 20.74 17.52 -1.36
CA TRP A 26 19.85 17.78 -2.48
C TRP A 26 19.07 16.52 -2.90
N MET A 27 19.74 15.39 -2.98
CA MET A 27 19.10 14.10 -3.32
C MET A 27 18.05 13.68 -2.29
N LYS A 28 18.33 13.85 -0.98
CA LYS A 28 17.34 13.59 0.08
C LYS A 28 16.15 14.53 0.00
N TYR A 29 16.39 15.80 -0.28
CA TYR A 29 15.34 16.79 -0.43
C TYR A 29 14.44 16.51 -1.65
N ASP A 30 15.03 16.11 -2.77
CA ASP A 30 14.30 15.76 -3.99
C ASP A 30 13.42 14.51 -3.76
N THR A 31 13.95 13.47 -3.11
CA THR A 31 13.18 12.28 -2.72
C THR A 31 11.99 12.65 -1.83
N TYR A 32 12.21 13.51 -0.83
CA TYR A 32 11.15 13.99 0.05
C TYR A 32 10.06 14.74 -0.73
N ARG A 33 10.43 15.64 -1.64
CA ARG A 33 9.48 16.35 -2.49
C ARG A 33 8.65 15.42 -3.36
N GLN A 34 9.27 14.41 -3.96
CA GLN A 34 8.56 13.44 -4.80
C GLN A 34 7.56 12.62 -3.98
N GLN A 35 7.93 12.20 -2.77
CA GLN A 35 7.00 11.51 -1.86
C GLN A 35 5.80 12.40 -1.47
N GLN A 36 6.04 13.68 -1.16
CA GLN A 36 4.95 14.61 -0.85
C GLN A 36 4.04 14.88 -2.05
N ALA A 37 4.58 15.05 -3.24
CA ALA A 37 3.79 15.24 -4.45
C ALA A 37 2.89 14.04 -4.75
N VAL A 38 3.38 12.82 -4.49
CA VAL A 38 2.58 11.60 -4.61
C VAL A 38 1.47 11.59 -3.55
N LEU A 39 1.77 11.87 -2.28
CA LEU A 39 0.77 11.94 -1.20
C LEU A 39 -0.31 13.00 -1.48
N ASP A 40 0.07 14.16 -1.97
CA ASP A 40 -0.88 15.22 -2.30
C ASP A 40 -1.80 14.82 -3.46
N SER A 41 -1.28 14.09 -4.45
CA SER A 41 -2.10 13.54 -5.53
C SER A 41 -3.15 12.54 -5.02
N PHE A 42 -2.79 11.69 -4.04
CA PHE A 42 -3.74 10.76 -3.41
C PHE A 42 -4.78 11.46 -2.56
N ARG A 43 -4.39 12.50 -1.81
CA ARG A 43 -5.33 13.30 -1.03
C ARG A 43 -6.36 14.00 -1.93
N ASN A 44 -5.90 14.55 -3.06
CA ASN A 44 -6.78 15.22 -4.01
C ASN A 44 -7.74 14.24 -4.70
N LEU A 45 -7.31 13.02 -5.04
CA LEU A 45 -8.18 11.99 -5.62
C LEU A 45 -9.27 11.49 -4.64
N GLN A 46 -9.04 11.59 -3.32
CA GLN A 46 -10.03 11.23 -2.31
C GLN A 46 -11.15 12.29 -2.14
N PHE A 47 -10.94 13.54 -2.56
CA PHE A 47 -11.94 14.60 -2.47
C PHE A 47 -12.85 14.70 -3.70
N ASP A 48 -12.51 14.03 -4.81
CA ASP A 48 -13.29 14.00 -6.06
C ASP A 48 -14.34 12.86 -6.10
N VAL A 49 -14.67 12.23 -4.97
CA VAL A 49 -15.84 11.35 -4.91
C VAL A 49 -17.08 12.22 -4.96
N PRO A 50 -17.95 12.15 -5.99
CA PRO A 50 -19.19 12.91 -6.03
C PRO A 50 -20.03 12.53 -4.80
N GLU A 51 -20.33 13.50 -3.95
CA GLU A 51 -21.43 13.39 -2.98
C GLU A 51 -22.75 13.27 -3.73
N GLY A 52 -23.15 12.07 -4.10
CA GLY A 52 -24.37 11.85 -4.81
C GLY A 52 -24.65 10.40 -5.13
N GLU A 53 -24.96 9.63 -4.10
CA GLU A 53 -25.89 8.49 -4.19
C GLU A 53 -26.08 7.84 -2.81
N ASN A 54 -26.68 8.61 -1.89
CA ASN A 54 -27.24 8.06 -0.67
C ASN A 54 -28.55 8.79 -0.31
N LYS A 55 -29.46 8.84 -1.29
CA LYS A 55 -30.90 9.12 -1.05
C LYS A 55 -31.66 8.17 -1.94
N ASP A 56 -32.20 7.16 -1.34
CA ASP A 56 -33.38 6.39 -1.68
C ASP A 56 -33.17 4.92 -1.26
N ARG A 57 -33.21 4.71 0.03
CA ARG A 57 -33.50 3.39 0.59
C ARG A 57 -34.26 3.54 1.91
N GLU A 58 -35.45 4.14 1.76
CA GLU A 58 -36.48 4.00 2.77
C GLU A 58 -37.82 3.73 2.05
N THR A 59 -38.50 2.73 2.59
CA THR A 59 -39.89 2.32 2.34
C THR A 59 -40.24 1.72 0.98
N LEU A 60 -40.47 0.42 1.01
CA LEU A 60 -41.69 -0.25 0.54
C LEU A 60 -41.74 -1.66 1.14
N GLU A 61 -42.43 -1.78 2.24
CA GLU A 61 -43.04 -3.03 2.71
C GLU A 61 -44.41 -3.23 2.02
N GLU A 62 -44.71 -4.50 1.81
CA GLU A 62 -46.04 -5.10 1.57
C GLU A 62 -46.83 -4.74 0.31
N ASP A 63 -46.99 -5.75 -0.58
CA ASP A 63 -48.28 -6.42 -0.70
C ASP A 63 -48.19 -7.66 -1.62
N THR A 64 -48.63 -8.78 -1.05
CA THR A 64 -49.01 -10.06 -1.64
C THR A 64 -50.16 -9.91 -2.64
N LYS A 65 -50.08 -10.61 -3.79
CA LYS A 65 -51.18 -11.47 -4.26
C LYS A 65 -50.79 -12.32 -5.49
N GLU A 66 -51.14 -13.58 -5.33
CA GLU A 66 -51.24 -14.66 -6.33
C GLU A 66 -51.89 -14.25 -7.63
N ASN A 67 -51.40 -14.79 -8.78
CA ASN A 67 -52.26 -15.60 -9.64
C ASN A 67 -51.45 -16.50 -10.58
N SER A 68 -51.88 -17.74 -10.58
CA SER A 68 -51.53 -18.83 -11.47
C SER A 68 -51.94 -18.54 -12.92
N ASP A 69 -51.13 -19.01 -13.90
CA ASP A 69 -51.62 -19.90 -14.95
C ASP A 69 -50.48 -20.42 -15.85
N GLU A 70 -50.59 -21.73 -16.09
CA GLU A 70 -49.71 -22.58 -16.91
C GLU A 70 -49.68 -22.19 -18.38
N LYS A 71 -48.52 -22.37 -19.06
CA LYS A 71 -48.40 -23.22 -20.24
C LYS A 71 -46.96 -23.40 -20.75
N ASN A 72 -46.61 -24.67 -20.81
CA ASN A 72 -45.51 -25.31 -21.52
C ASN A 72 -44.99 -24.61 -22.78
N ILE A 73 -43.69 -24.69 -23.06
CA ILE A 73 -43.09 -25.58 -24.10
C ILE A 73 -41.54 -25.50 -24.04
N ALA A 74 -40.96 -26.66 -24.16
CA ALA A 74 -39.59 -27.14 -24.14
C ALA A 74 -38.52 -26.32 -24.89
N ASP A 75 -37.32 -26.51 -24.35
CA ASP A 75 -36.06 -26.95 -25.01
C ASP A 75 -34.90 -25.95 -25.01
N LYS A 76 -33.79 -26.53 -24.63
CA LYS A 76 -32.37 -26.15 -24.67
C LYS A 76 -31.76 -25.48 -23.44
N GLY A 77 -31.11 -26.39 -22.69
CA GLY A 77 -30.18 -26.04 -21.67
C GLY A 77 -28.99 -25.24 -22.21
N GLU A 78 -28.79 -24.11 -21.60
CA GLU A 78 -27.49 -23.50 -21.46
C GLU A 78 -27.23 -23.37 -19.96
N VAL A 79 -26.19 -24.06 -19.53
CA VAL A 79 -25.67 -24.00 -18.19
C VAL A 79 -25.17 -22.58 -17.97
N GLU A 80 -25.94 -21.78 -17.28
CA GLU A 80 -25.51 -20.49 -16.76
C GLU A 80 -24.43 -20.76 -15.74
N LYS A 81 -23.16 -20.64 -16.19
CA LYS A 81 -22.00 -20.57 -15.30
C LYS A 81 -22.21 -19.36 -14.39
N ASP A 82 -22.30 -19.62 -13.11
CA ASP A 82 -22.18 -18.63 -12.05
C ASP A 82 -21.01 -17.69 -12.38
N LYS A 83 -21.29 -16.52 -12.90
CA LYS A 83 -20.35 -15.43 -13.03
C LYS A 83 -20.10 -14.90 -11.61
N LYS A 84 -19.06 -15.44 -10.96
CA LYS A 84 -18.37 -14.76 -9.86
C LYS A 84 -18.16 -13.30 -10.33
N PRO A 85 -18.55 -12.30 -9.55
CA PRO A 85 -18.34 -10.91 -9.94
C PRO A 85 -16.85 -10.72 -10.27
N GLU A 86 -16.58 -10.39 -11.51
CA GLU A 86 -15.24 -10.06 -12.00
C GLU A 86 -14.78 -8.83 -11.21
N LYS A 87 -13.88 -9.02 -10.22
CA LYS A 87 -13.24 -7.91 -9.53
C LYS A 87 -12.58 -7.08 -10.63
N ALA A 88 -13.05 -5.84 -10.82
CA ALA A 88 -12.40 -4.90 -11.72
C ALA A 88 -10.91 -4.87 -11.36
N GLN A 89 -10.05 -5.30 -12.27
CA GLN A 89 -8.61 -5.26 -12.09
C GLN A 89 -8.21 -3.78 -12.06
N LEU A 90 -7.65 -3.35 -10.93
CA LEU A 90 -7.11 -2.01 -10.81
C LEU A 90 -5.91 -1.86 -11.76
N GLU A 91 -5.75 -0.70 -12.36
CA GLU A 91 -4.62 -0.41 -13.22
C GLU A 91 -3.34 -0.33 -12.40
N GLU A 92 -2.29 -1.06 -12.82
CA GLU A 92 -0.97 -1.01 -12.17
C GLU A 92 -0.43 0.43 -12.11
N GLY A 93 0.18 0.79 -10.98
CA GLY A 93 0.70 2.14 -10.73
C GLY A 93 -0.35 3.17 -10.29
N LYS A 94 -1.65 2.82 -10.31
CA LYS A 94 -2.70 3.71 -9.84
C LYS A 94 -2.70 3.80 -8.31
N GLY A 95 -2.81 5.01 -7.79
CA GLY A 95 -2.95 5.26 -6.36
C GLY A 95 -4.27 4.72 -5.82
N ILE A 96 -4.20 3.99 -4.71
CA ILE A 96 -5.38 3.34 -4.12
C ILE A 96 -5.65 3.76 -2.68
N ALA A 97 -4.62 3.99 -1.86
CA ALA A 97 -4.79 4.25 -0.43
C ALA A 97 -3.60 5.02 0.15
N ILE A 98 -3.73 5.47 1.40
CA ILE A 98 -2.64 6.06 2.19
C ILE A 98 -2.40 5.16 3.40
N LEU A 99 -1.14 4.75 3.59
CA LEU A 99 -0.66 4.02 4.76
C LEU A 99 -0.12 5.00 5.80
N ASN A 100 -0.54 4.86 7.04
CA ASN A 100 0.01 5.60 8.18
C ASN A 100 0.38 4.63 9.31
N ILE A 101 1.64 4.69 9.76
CA ILE A 101 2.16 3.91 10.88
C ILE A 101 2.77 4.87 11.89
N PRO A 102 2.01 5.33 12.89
CA PRO A 102 2.43 6.39 13.81
C PRO A 102 3.71 6.06 14.59
N LYS A 103 3.87 4.80 15.02
CA LYS A 103 5.04 4.34 15.79
C LYS A 103 6.38 4.65 15.12
N ILE A 104 6.42 4.63 13.79
CA ILE A 104 7.63 4.88 13.00
C ILE A 104 7.55 6.19 12.21
N ASN A 105 6.55 7.02 12.50
CA ASN A 105 6.30 8.30 11.83
C ASN A 105 6.28 8.16 10.29
N LEU A 106 5.59 7.11 9.79
CA LEU A 106 5.45 6.83 8.37
C LEU A 106 4.06 7.25 7.89
N GLU A 107 4.02 8.08 6.85
CA GLU A 107 2.83 8.32 6.02
C GLU A 107 3.25 8.23 4.56
N ILE A 108 2.61 7.36 3.77
CA ILE A 108 3.03 7.04 2.41
C ILE A 108 1.85 6.53 1.58
N GLY A 109 1.84 6.86 0.27
CA GLY A 109 0.84 6.34 -0.67
C GLY A 109 1.01 4.86 -0.96
N ILE A 110 -0.12 4.18 -1.21
CA ILE A 110 -0.19 2.81 -1.71
C ILE A 110 -0.70 2.84 -3.15
N ILE A 111 0.01 2.19 -4.06
CA ILE A 111 -0.40 2.01 -5.46
C ILE A 111 -0.76 0.55 -5.73
N GLU A 112 -1.46 0.29 -6.84
CA GLU A 112 -1.65 -1.08 -7.33
C GLU A 112 -0.38 -1.58 -7.99
N GLY A 113 0.03 -2.81 -7.64
CA GLY A 113 1.25 -3.43 -8.16
C GLY A 113 2.44 -3.34 -7.21
N VAL A 114 3.36 -4.29 -7.37
CA VAL A 114 4.56 -4.44 -6.53
C VAL A 114 5.84 -4.55 -7.36
N ARG A 115 5.82 -4.09 -8.62
CA ARG A 115 7.02 -4.09 -9.45
C ARG A 115 8.05 -3.13 -8.87
N TYR A 116 9.32 -3.44 -9.05
CA TYR A 116 10.44 -2.67 -8.49
C TYR A 116 10.38 -1.17 -8.84
N GLU A 117 10.06 -0.84 -10.08
CA GLU A 117 9.94 0.52 -10.58
C GLU A 117 8.77 1.28 -9.99
N ASP A 118 7.66 0.58 -9.70
CA ASP A 118 6.43 1.20 -9.17
C ASP A 118 6.59 1.57 -7.69
N ILE A 119 7.20 0.68 -6.89
CA ILE A 119 7.36 0.87 -5.44
C ILE A 119 8.61 1.68 -5.04
N LYS A 120 9.23 2.37 -5.99
CA LYS A 120 10.46 3.13 -5.77
C LYS A 120 10.33 4.18 -4.67
N TYR A 121 9.20 4.89 -4.63
CA TYR A 121 8.92 5.99 -3.69
C TYR A 121 7.68 5.76 -2.83
N VAL A 122 6.93 4.72 -3.09
CA VAL A 122 5.63 4.38 -2.50
C VAL A 122 5.61 2.93 -2.05
N VAL A 123 4.47 2.50 -1.53
CA VAL A 123 4.21 1.11 -1.19
C VAL A 123 3.27 0.51 -2.24
N GLY A 124 3.47 -0.74 -2.60
CA GLY A 124 2.65 -1.45 -3.58
C GLY A 124 1.67 -2.40 -2.93
N HIS A 125 0.46 -2.48 -3.46
CA HIS A 125 -0.53 -3.50 -3.14
C HIS A 125 -0.30 -4.73 -4.02
N PHE A 126 -0.35 -5.92 -3.45
CA PHE A 126 -0.26 -7.16 -4.22
C PHE A 126 -1.52 -7.37 -5.04
N PRO A 127 -1.43 -7.39 -6.39
CA PRO A 127 -2.59 -7.57 -7.26
C PRO A 127 -3.40 -8.82 -6.90
N GLY A 128 -4.72 -8.65 -6.81
CA GLY A 128 -5.64 -9.73 -6.45
C GLY A 128 -5.78 -10.02 -4.96
N SER A 129 -4.97 -9.41 -4.07
CA SER A 129 -5.26 -9.43 -2.64
C SER A 129 -6.48 -8.55 -2.32
N PRO A 130 -7.21 -8.79 -1.21
CA PRO A 130 -8.35 -7.96 -0.81
C PRO A 130 -7.97 -6.51 -0.58
N MET A 131 -8.95 -5.60 -0.71
CA MET A 131 -8.79 -4.19 -0.39
C MET A 131 -8.88 -3.94 1.13
N PRO A 132 -8.42 -2.75 1.62
CA PRO A 132 -8.51 -2.40 3.03
C PRO A 132 -9.92 -2.59 3.58
N GLY A 133 -10.03 -3.27 4.73
CA GLY A 133 -11.31 -3.55 5.41
C GLY A 133 -12.08 -4.76 4.89
N GLU A 134 -11.74 -5.33 3.74
CA GLU A 134 -12.35 -6.55 3.24
C GLU A 134 -11.86 -7.79 4.01
N LYS A 135 -12.71 -8.84 4.07
CA LYS A 135 -12.28 -10.15 4.56
C LYS A 135 -11.18 -10.72 3.68
N GLY A 136 -10.15 -11.24 4.31
CA GLY A 136 -8.98 -11.79 3.67
C GLY A 136 -7.71 -11.02 4.08
N ASN A 137 -6.66 -11.15 3.30
CA ASN A 137 -5.33 -10.66 3.62
C ASN A 137 -4.95 -9.50 2.66
N PHE A 138 -5.25 -8.26 3.07
CA PHE A 138 -4.77 -7.07 2.37
C PHE A 138 -3.24 -7.03 2.47
N SER A 139 -2.56 -7.22 1.35
CA SER A 139 -1.11 -7.41 1.31
C SER A 139 -0.42 -6.28 0.58
N ILE A 140 0.62 -5.72 1.19
CA ILE A 140 1.41 -4.62 0.66
C ILE A 140 2.91 -4.90 0.76
N ALA A 141 3.69 -4.34 -0.16
CA ALA A 141 5.14 -4.42 -0.15
C ALA A 141 5.79 -3.05 -0.35
N GLY A 142 6.96 -2.86 0.23
CA GLY A 142 7.75 -1.65 0.06
C GLY A 142 9.22 -1.87 0.40
N HIS A 143 10.07 -0.97 -0.10
CA HIS A 143 11.49 -1.02 0.18
C HIS A 143 11.79 -0.65 1.63
N ARG A 144 12.71 -1.42 2.25
CA ARG A 144 13.26 -1.08 3.56
C ARG A 144 14.40 -0.08 3.45
N ILE A 145 15.36 -0.41 2.60
CA ILE A 145 16.52 0.43 2.33
C ILE A 145 16.68 0.48 0.82
N SER A 146 16.43 1.62 0.22
CA SER A 146 16.72 1.87 -1.17
C SER A 146 17.33 3.25 -1.33
N TYR A 147 17.99 3.46 -2.47
CA TYR A 147 18.54 4.76 -2.81
C TYR A 147 17.45 5.84 -2.93
N PHE A 148 16.25 5.44 -3.34
CA PHE A 148 15.13 6.32 -3.66
C PHE A 148 14.04 6.37 -2.58
N GLY A 149 13.94 5.34 -1.74
CA GLY A 149 12.91 5.30 -0.70
C GLY A 149 13.27 4.35 0.43
N GLN A 150 12.85 4.70 1.63
CA GLN A 150 13.11 3.96 2.85
C GLN A 150 11.79 3.81 3.64
N ALA A 151 10.71 3.45 2.93
CA ALA A 151 9.38 3.37 3.53
C ALA A 151 9.40 2.57 4.83
N PHE A 152 9.99 1.39 4.81
CA PHE A 152 9.99 0.49 5.95
C PHE A 152 11.34 0.40 6.69
N LYS A 153 12.14 1.48 6.65
CA LYS A 153 13.44 1.56 7.33
C LYS A 153 13.37 1.15 8.80
N ASP A 154 12.38 1.63 9.50
CA ASP A 154 12.19 1.48 10.94
C ASP A 154 11.14 0.43 11.31
N ILE A 155 10.82 -0.49 10.40
CA ILE A 155 9.76 -1.48 10.58
C ILE A 155 9.99 -2.38 11.80
N ASP A 156 11.25 -2.63 12.18
CA ASP A 156 11.63 -3.45 13.33
C ASP A 156 11.22 -2.84 14.67
N LYS A 157 10.86 -1.54 14.70
CA LYS A 157 10.38 -0.88 15.89
C LYS A 157 8.94 -1.20 16.22
N LEU A 158 8.23 -1.89 15.28
CA LEU A 158 6.86 -2.32 15.52
C LEU A 158 6.81 -3.48 16.48
N GLU A 159 5.84 -3.43 17.36
CA GLU A 159 5.55 -4.44 18.37
C GLU A 159 4.08 -4.85 18.28
N LYS A 160 3.75 -5.99 18.87
CA LYS A 160 2.37 -6.42 19.00
C LYS A 160 1.54 -5.36 19.72
N GLY A 161 0.39 -4.99 19.14
CA GLY A 161 -0.50 -3.95 19.65
C GLY A 161 -0.34 -2.59 18.97
N ASP A 162 0.78 -2.35 18.24
CA ASP A 162 0.96 -1.11 17.46
C ASP A 162 -0.09 -1.00 16.35
N LYS A 163 -0.40 0.23 15.97
CA LYS A 163 -1.45 0.51 14.97
C LYS A 163 -0.85 0.78 13.60
N VAL A 164 -1.48 0.15 12.61
CA VAL A 164 -1.27 0.40 11.19
C VAL A 164 -2.60 0.89 10.64
N LYS A 165 -2.63 2.11 10.14
CA LYS A 165 -3.82 2.76 9.61
C LYS A 165 -3.74 2.84 8.10
N VAL A 166 -4.85 2.55 7.44
CA VAL A 166 -4.97 2.64 5.98
C VAL A 166 -6.21 3.44 5.64
N THR A 167 -6.02 4.58 4.97
CA THR A 167 -7.12 5.40 4.47
C THR A 167 -7.42 4.99 3.03
N TYR A 168 -8.62 4.48 2.80
CA TYR A 168 -9.11 4.00 1.51
C TYR A 168 -10.54 4.49 1.27
N ASN A 169 -10.80 5.10 0.12
CA ASN A 169 -12.11 5.67 -0.23
C ASN A 169 -12.70 6.57 0.88
N GLY A 170 -11.87 7.45 1.46
CA GLY A 170 -12.27 8.39 2.51
C GLY A 170 -12.50 7.77 3.89
N LYS A 171 -12.36 6.45 4.04
CA LYS A 171 -12.51 5.75 5.32
C LYS A 171 -11.15 5.27 5.84
N GLU A 172 -10.89 5.45 7.14
CA GLU A 172 -9.73 4.92 7.83
C GLU A 172 -10.03 3.52 8.37
N TYR A 173 -9.14 2.58 8.10
CA TYR A 173 -9.13 1.21 8.62
C TYR A 173 -7.92 1.04 9.51
N THR A 174 -8.16 0.69 10.77
CA THR A 174 -7.10 0.48 11.76
C THR A 174 -6.85 -1.01 11.95
N TYR A 175 -5.61 -1.43 11.70
CA TYR A 175 -5.12 -2.78 11.98
C TYR A 175 -4.20 -2.74 13.19
N GLU A 176 -4.31 -3.74 14.06
CA GLU A 176 -3.41 -3.94 15.18
C GLU A 176 -2.38 -5.01 14.83
N VAL A 177 -1.09 -4.68 15.00
CA VAL A 177 0.01 -5.62 14.78
C VAL A 177 -0.14 -6.82 15.72
N THR A 178 -0.14 -8.02 15.15
CA THR A 178 -0.27 -9.29 15.90
C THR A 178 1.07 -9.96 16.12
N TYR A 179 1.90 -10.04 15.10
CA TYR A 179 3.24 -10.61 15.15
C TYR A 179 4.08 -10.17 13.95
N MET A 180 5.38 -10.30 14.09
CA MET A 180 6.37 -10.05 13.06
C MET A 180 7.37 -11.20 13.04
N TYR A 181 7.84 -11.59 11.84
CA TYR A 181 8.81 -12.67 11.65
C TYR A 181 9.56 -12.51 10.34
N GLU A 182 10.65 -13.27 10.19
CA GLU A 182 11.45 -13.30 8.97
C GLU A 182 11.21 -14.59 8.20
N VAL A 183 11.26 -14.49 6.87
CA VAL A 183 11.15 -15.62 5.93
C VAL A 183 12.17 -15.48 4.80
N THR A 184 12.44 -16.56 4.09
CA THR A 184 13.21 -16.51 2.88
C THR A 184 12.43 -15.87 1.72
N PRO A 185 13.08 -15.33 0.67
CA PRO A 185 12.40 -14.63 -0.41
C PRO A 185 11.39 -15.48 -1.22
N ASP A 186 11.55 -16.78 -1.21
CA ASP A 186 10.72 -17.77 -1.90
C ASP A 186 9.52 -18.23 -1.06
N GLU A 187 9.47 -17.92 0.23
CA GLU A 187 8.33 -18.24 1.09
C GLU A 187 7.19 -17.24 0.87
N THR A 188 6.10 -17.69 0.25
CA THR A 188 4.94 -16.87 -0.09
C THR A 188 3.72 -17.12 0.80
N GLU A 189 3.80 -18.03 1.77
CA GLU A 189 2.67 -18.40 2.64
C GLU A 189 2.10 -17.21 3.44
N ALA A 190 2.95 -16.20 3.71
CA ALA A 190 2.53 -14.96 4.35
C ALA A 190 1.42 -14.23 3.56
N LEU A 191 1.32 -14.43 2.25
CA LEU A 191 0.34 -13.79 1.37
C LEU A 191 -0.96 -14.59 1.24
N ASN A 192 -1.03 -15.81 1.80
CA ASN A 192 -2.22 -16.64 1.71
C ASN A 192 -3.46 -15.92 2.25
N PRO A 193 -4.65 -16.17 1.66
CA PRO A 193 -5.91 -15.63 2.13
C PRO A 193 -6.20 -16.01 3.59
N THR A 194 -6.79 -15.08 4.33
CA THR A 194 -7.24 -15.28 5.71
C THR A 194 -8.76 -15.26 5.80
N LYS A 195 -9.33 -15.80 6.86
CA LYS A 195 -10.79 -15.78 7.11
C LYS A 195 -11.27 -14.42 7.61
N ASP A 196 -10.44 -13.74 8.38
CA ASP A 196 -10.70 -12.41 8.94
C ASP A 196 -10.05 -11.34 8.06
N ALA A 197 -10.47 -10.09 8.23
CA ALA A 197 -9.80 -8.95 7.62
C ALA A 197 -8.44 -8.73 8.30
N THR A 198 -7.36 -8.94 7.55
CA THR A 198 -5.98 -8.81 8.02
C THR A 198 -5.14 -7.97 7.07
N ILE A 199 -4.01 -7.47 7.57
CA ILE A 199 -2.98 -6.83 6.77
C ILE A 199 -1.68 -7.64 6.84
N THR A 200 -0.97 -7.70 5.71
CA THR A 200 0.40 -8.19 5.62
C THR A 200 1.29 -7.12 5.00
N ILE A 201 2.33 -6.73 5.72
CA ILE A 201 3.37 -5.84 5.19
C ILE A 201 4.62 -6.67 4.92
N VAL A 202 5.15 -6.56 3.71
CA VAL A 202 6.35 -7.28 3.26
C VAL A 202 7.44 -6.27 2.96
N THR A 203 8.63 -6.50 3.53
CA THR A 203 9.82 -5.72 3.20
C THR A 203 11.08 -6.60 3.31
N CYS A 204 12.24 -6.06 2.94
CA CYS A 204 13.51 -6.77 3.09
C CYS A 204 14.07 -6.68 4.52
N THR A 205 14.90 -7.63 4.92
CA THR A 205 15.83 -7.46 6.05
C THR A 205 16.87 -6.38 5.72
N THR A 206 17.60 -5.90 6.72
CA THR A 206 18.63 -4.86 6.54
C THR A 206 19.72 -5.27 5.56
N ASP A 207 20.07 -6.56 5.52
CA ASP A 207 21.05 -7.14 4.59
C ASP A 207 20.42 -7.58 3.25
N ALA A 208 19.12 -7.38 3.08
CA ALA A 208 18.30 -7.73 1.92
C ALA A 208 18.24 -9.23 1.57
N LYS A 209 18.74 -10.12 2.45
CA LYS A 209 18.73 -11.56 2.20
C LYS A 209 17.37 -12.20 2.41
N ASN A 210 16.67 -11.77 3.45
CA ASN A 210 15.35 -12.28 3.85
C ASN A 210 14.27 -11.23 3.69
N ARG A 211 13.04 -11.62 4.01
CA ARG A 211 11.88 -10.73 4.09
C ARG A 211 11.41 -10.62 5.54
N VAL A 212 11.09 -9.41 5.95
CA VAL A 212 10.37 -9.13 7.19
C VAL A 212 8.88 -9.08 6.87
N ILE A 213 8.11 -9.86 7.59
CA ILE A 213 6.66 -9.94 7.49
C ILE A 213 6.06 -9.35 8.75
N VAL A 214 5.20 -8.35 8.60
CA VAL A 214 4.37 -7.82 9.69
C VAL A 214 2.93 -8.23 9.43
N LYS A 215 2.31 -8.89 10.39
CA LYS A 215 0.90 -9.27 10.36
C LYS A 215 0.08 -8.40 11.29
N GLY A 216 -1.09 -7.98 10.83
CA GLY A 216 -2.06 -7.25 11.65
C GLY A 216 -3.48 -7.73 11.40
N LYS A 217 -4.35 -7.47 12.38
CA LYS A 217 -5.79 -7.78 12.31
C LYS A 217 -6.58 -6.48 12.37
N LEU A 218 -7.62 -6.35 11.54
CA LEU A 218 -8.53 -5.21 11.56
C LEU A 218 -9.23 -5.12 12.93
N VAL A 219 -9.23 -3.92 13.50
CA VAL A 219 -9.87 -3.63 14.79
C VAL A 219 -10.88 -2.48 14.69
N GLU A 220 -10.79 -1.65 13.63
CA GLU A 220 -11.67 -0.49 13.42
C GLU A 220 -11.80 -0.15 11.94
#